data_ef03d264409e3c1581d9270b8d34e792
#
_entry.id   ef03d264409e3c1581d9270b8d34e792
#
_cell.length_a   1.000
_cell.length_b   1.000
_cell.length_c   1.000
_cell.angle_alpha   90.00
_cell.angle_beta   90.00
_cell.angle_gamma   90.00
#
_symmetry.space_group_name_H-M   'P 1'
#
loop_
_entity.id
_entity.type
_entity.pdbx_description
1 polymer ?
#
loop_
_entity_poly.entity_id
_entity_poly.type
_entity_poly.pdbx_seq_one_letter_code
_entity_poly.pdbx_strand_id
1 'polypeptide(L)'
;MNDIISCDNDSQCRLKMGQLWKRIVRPDEVRPVRNIGAAIFVRAAQLAGAVSCGILRHLYGGEAVPAQSVAVDGSLLEHVRGALFMMEDAMQACQNDGVSRDKQIPVDPVLIQDGPLVGAAVAAAMAH
;
A
#
# COMPACT_ATOMS: atom_id res chain seq x y z
N MET A 1 -12.15 -7.84 -5.09
CA MET A 1 -12.12 -6.38 -5.37
C MET A 1 -10.82 -5.95 -6.04
N ASN A 2 -9.66 -6.45 -5.60
CA ASN A 2 -8.35 -6.15 -6.21
C ASN A 2 -8.33 -6.39 -7.73
N ASP A 3 -8.94 -7.49 -8.19
CA ASP A 3 -9.02 -7.84 -9.62
C ASP A 3 -9.76 -6.82 -10.49
N ILE A 4 -10.70 -6.07 -9.92
CA ILE A 4 -11.46 -5.05 -10.64
C ILE A 4 -10.62 -3.78 -10.81
N ILE A 5 -9.87 -3.41 -9.78
CA ILE A 5 -9.01 -2.21 -9.78
C ILE A 5 -7.80 -2.43 -10.70
N SER A 6 -7.27 -3.65 -10.71
CA SER A 6 -6.07 -4.04 -11.49
C SER A 6 -6.36 -4.41 -12.95
N CYS A 7 -7.60 -4.29 -13.42
CA CYS A 7 -7.92 -4.57 -14.82
C CYS A 7 -7.26 -3.58 -15.77
N ASP A 8 -6.63 -4.09 -16.82
CA ASP A 8 -5.95 -3.27 -17.83
C ASP A 8 -6.94 -2.48 -18.70
N ASN A 9 -8.14 -3.01 -18.90
CA ASN A 9 -9.17 -2.37 -19.71
C ASN A 9 -10.60 -2.59 -19.17
N ASP A 10 -11.53 -1.75 -19.64
CA ASP A 10 -12.92 -1.75 -19.20
C ASP A 10 -13.67 -3.04 -19.57
N SER A 11 -13.29 -3.72 -20.64
CA SER A 11 -13.92 -4.98 -21.06
C SER A 11 -13.62 -6.11 -20.10
N GLN A 12 -12.36 -6.24 -19.68
CA GLN A 12 -11.96 -7.23 -18.65
C GLN A 12 -12.61 -6.92 -17.30
N CYS A 13 -12.62 -5.64 -16.91
CA CYS A 13 -13.26 -5.20 -15.69
C CYS A 13 -14.76 -5.56 -15.69
N ARG A 14 -15.46 -5.31 -16.79
CA ARG A 14 -16.88 -5.66 -16.95
C ARG A 14 -17.14 -7.16 -16.79
N LEU A 15 -16.30 -8.00 -17.38
CA LEU A 15 -16.42 -9.47 -17.25
C LEU A 15 -16.25 -9.90 -15.79
N LYS A 16 -15.22 -9.44 -15.11
CA LYS A 16 -14.96 -9.75 -13.70
C LYS A 16 -16.07 -9.25 -12.78
N MET A 17 -16.58 -8.03 -13.02
CA MET A 17 -17.73 -7.49 -12.30
C MET A 17 -18.99 -8.35 -12.52
N GLY A 18 -19.23 -8.75 -13.77
CA GLY A 18 -20.36 -9.62 -14.12
C GLY A 18 -20.30 -10.97 -13.42
N GLN A 19 -19.13 -11.59 -13.36
CA GLN A 19 -18.89 -12.83 -12.63
C GLN A 19 -19.14 -12.68 -11.11
N LEU A 20 -18.60 -11.61 -10.53
CA LEU A 20 -18.74 -11.35 -9.10
C LEU A 20 -20.18 -11.03 -8.69
N TRP A 21 -20.87 -10.22 -9.48
CA TRP A 21 -22.24 -9.80 -9.18
C TRP A 21 -23.31 -10.71 -9.75
N LYS A 22 -22.91 -11.75 -10.50
CA LYS A 22 -23.80 -12.71 -11.15
C LYS A 22 -24.89 -12.05 -11.99
N ARG A 23 -24.53 -10.95 -12.66
CA ARG A 23 -25.41 -10.21 -13.58
C ARG A 23 -24.66 -9.61 -14.76
N ILE A 24 -25.39 -9.23 -15.78
CA ILE A 24 -24.83 -8.46 -16.89
C ILE A 24 -24.53 -7.04 -16.40
N VAL A 25 -23.29 -6.61 -16.53
CA VAL A 25 -22.83 -5.27 -16.17
C VAL A 25 -22.84 -4.39 -17.44
N ARG A 26 -23.45 -3.22 -17.35
CA ARG A 26 -23.48 -2.27 -18.45
C ARG A 26 -22.13 -1.55 -18.57
N PRO A 27 -21.73 -1.10 -19.78
CA PRO A 27 -20.47 -0.38 -19.98
C PRO A 27 -20.35 0.89 -19.12
N ASP A 28 -21.46 1.62 -18.93
CA ASP A 28 -21.52 2.86 -18.16
C ASP A 28 -21.34 2.65 -16.63
N GLU A 29 -21.53 1.42 -16.13
CA GLU A 29 -21.33 1.07 -14.72
C GLU A 29 -19.85 0.80 -14.38
N VAL A 30 -19.03 0.45 -15.35
CA VAL A 30 -17.64 0.01 -15.13
C VAL A 30 -16.78 1.16 -14.63
N ARG A 31 -16.80 2.29 -15.31
CA ARG A 31 -15.94 3.43 -15.01
C ARG A 31 -16.18 4.04 -13.63
N PRO A 32 -17.43 4.29 -13.20
CA PRO A 32 -17.70 4.75 -11.83
C PRO A 32 -17.18 3.79 -10.77
N VAL A 33 -17.39 2.48 -10.92
CA VAL A 33 -16.92 1.48 -9.94
C VAL A 33 -15.40 1.45 -9.88
N ARG A 34 -14.72 1.50 -11.01
CA ARG A 34 -13.24 1.59 -11.05
C ARG A 34 -12.73 2.85 -10.36
N ASN A 35 -13.35 4.00 -10.62
CA ASN A 35 -12.95 5.27 -10.02
C ASN A 35 -13.13 5.25 -8.50
N ILE A 36 -14.25 4.73 -8.00
CA ILE A 36 -14.49 4.58 -6.56
C ILE A 36 -13.46 3.62 -5.96
N GLY A 37 -13.24 2.47 -6.59
CA GLY A 37 -12.23 1.50 -6.14
C GLY A 37 -10.83 2.10 -6.09
N ALA A 38 -10.43 2.84 -7.12
CA ALA A 38 -9.15 3.53 -7.16
C ALA A 38 -9.02 4.59 -6.05
N ALA A 39 -10.06 5.39 -5.81
CA ALA A 39 -10.05 6.41 -4.76
C ALA A 39 -9.93 5.80 -3.36
N ILE A 40 -10.67 4.72 -3.08
CA ILE A 40 -10.57 3.98 -1.81
C ILE A 40 -9.15 3.43 -1.65
N PHE A 41 -8.60 2.89 -2.72
CA PHE A 41 -7.28 2.27 -2.71
C PHE A 41 -6.16 3.29 -2.48
N VAL A 42 -6.17 4.42 -3.19
CA VAL A 42 -5.23 5.53 -2.99
C VAL A 42 -5.27 5.98 -1.53
N ARG A 43 -6.47 6.19 -0.98
CA ARG A 43 -6.63 6.57 0.42
C ARG A 43 -6.07 5.52 1.39
N ALA A 44 -6.29 4.24 1.13
CA ALA A 44 -5.78 3.16 1.97
C ALA A 44 -4.25 3.13 1.99
N ALA A 45 -3.61 3.25 0.82
CA ALA A 45 -2.14 3.31 0.70
C ALA A 45 -1.55 4.55 1.40
N GLN A 46 -2.19 5.72 1.23
CA GLN A 46 -1.78 6.95 1.90
C GLN A 46 -1.90 6.85 3.42
N LEU A 47 -2.99 6.27 3.94
CA LEU A 47 -3.17 6.05 5.37
C LEU A 47 -2.13 5.08 5.92
N ALA A 48 -1.83 3.99 5.20
CA ALA A 48 -0.79 3.05 5.61
C ALA A 48 0.59 3.75 5.69
N GLY A 49 0.93 4.58 4.71
CA GLY A 49 2.15 5.38 4.71
C GLY A 49 2.22 6.36 5.87
N ALA A 50 1.13 7.10 6.12
CA ALA A 50 1.05 8.07 7.21
C ALA A 50 1.17 7.40 8.60
N VAL A 51 0.51 6.26 8.79
CA VAL A 51 0.62 5.47 10.04
C VAL A 51 2.04 4.97 10.23
N SER A 52 2.67 4.41 9.21
CA SER A 52 4.06 3.97 9.25
C SER A 52 5.01 5.11 9.65
N CYS A 53 4.83 6.28 9.05
CA CYS A 53 5.58 7.47 9.41
C CYS A 53 5.35 7.89 10.87
N GLY A 54 4.10 7.86 11.34
CA GLY A 54 3.76 8.16 12.73
C GLY A 54 4.44 7.22 13.73
N ILE A 55 4.48 5.91 13.42
CA ILE A 55 5.17 4.91 14.23
C ILE A 55 6.68 5.20 14.25
N LEU A 56 7.29 5.48 13.11
CA LEU A 56 8.70 5.80 13.04
C LEU A 56 9.03 7.05 13.86
N ARG A 57 8.28 8.13 13.71
CA ARG A 57 8.46 9.35 14.52
C ARG A 57 8.31 9.08 16.02
N HIS A 58 7.40 8.22 16.40
CA HIS A 58 7.23 7.83 17.80
C HIS A 58 8.43 7.03 18.33
N LEU A 59 8.93 6.08 17.55
CA LEU A 59 10.10 5.27 17.91
C LEU A 59 11.39 6.09 18.08
N TYR A 60 11.53 7.15 17.26
CA TYR A 60 12.69 8.05 17.34
C TYR A 60 12.46 9.28 18.27
N GLY A 61 11.37 9.26 19.06
CA GLY A 61 11.14 10.31 20.08
C GLY A 61 10.96 11.72 19.51
N GLY A 62 10.57 11.87 18.25
CA GLY A 62 10.46 13.16 17.57
C GLY A 62 11.77 13.68 16.98
N GLU A 63 12.88 12.95 17.12
CA GLU A 63 14.12 13.23 16.42
C GLU A 63 14.03 12.89 14.93
N ALA A 64 15.05 13.31 14.15
CA ALA A 64 15.09 12.98 12.74
C ALA A 64 15.18 11.46 12.54
N VAL A 65 14.20 10.90 11.81
CA VAL A 65 14.19 9.47 11.47
C VAL A 65 15.30 9.20 10.45
N PRO A 66 16.23 8.27 10.72
CA PRO A 66 17.31 7.96 9.79
C PRO A 66 16.78 7.29 8.51
N ALA A 67 17.60 7.29 7.46
CA ALA A 67 17.32 6.55 6.24
C ALA A 67 17.15 5.06 6.58
N GLN A 68 16.01 4.48 6.19
CA GLN A 68 15.69 3.08 6.50
C GLN A 68 14.62 2.52 5.59
N SER A 69 14.54 1.19 5.55
CA SER A 69 13.48 0.48 4.85
C SER A 69 12.43 -0.02 5.85
N VAL A 70 11.17 0.04 5.44
CA VAL A 70 10.04 -0.51 6.19
C VAL A 70 9.54 -1.77 5.47
N ALA A 71 9.69 -2.90 6.13
CA ALA A 71 9.19 -4.16 5.62
C ALA A 71 7.65 -4.16 5.62
N VAL A 72 7.07 -4.46 4.48
CA VAL A 72 5.60 -4.47 4.28
C VAL A 72 5.18 -5.83 3.75
N ASP A 73 4.23 -6.45 4.43
CA ASP A 73 3.61 -7.70 3.98
C ASP A 73 2.11 -7.49 3.80
N GLY A 74 1.59 -7.92 2.66
CA GLY A 74 0.16 -7.85 2.41
C GLY A 74 -0.20 -7.96 0.95
N SER A 75 -1.16 -8.84 0.66
CA SER A 75 -1.65 -9.12 -0.70
C SER A 75 -2.18 -7.89 -1.45
N LEU A 76 -2.67 -6.89 -0.73
CA LEU A 76 -3.14 -5.65 -1.33
C LEU A 76 -1.99 -4.86 -1.96
N LEU A 77 -0.89 -4.73 -1.24
CA LEU A 77 0.30 -4.00 -1.70
C LEU A 77 1.06 -4.78 -2.77
N GLU A 78 0.99 -6.10 -2.72
CA GLU A 78 1.61 -6.99 -3.70
C GLU A 78 0.88 -6.98 -5.06
N HIS A 79 -0.46 -7.05 -5.04
CA HIS A 79 -1.24 -7.30 -6.25
C HIS A 79 -1.83 -6.05 -6.89
N VAL A 80 -1.87 -4.92 -6.20
CA VAL A 80 -2.41 -3.68 -6.78
C VAL A 80 -1.28 -2.80 -7.28
N ARG A 81 -1.28 -2.61 -8.61
CA ARG A 81 -0.25 -1.80 -9.28
C ARG A 81 -0.18 -0.39 -8.69
N GLY A 82 1.01 0.04 -8.30
CA GLY A 82 1.26 1.36 -7.75
C GLY A 82 0.95 1.54 -6.26
N ALA A 83 0.50 0.49 -5.57
CA ALA A 83 0.20 0.54 -4.15
C ALA A 83 1.41 0.94 -3.30
N LEU A 84 2.50 0.24 -3.53
CA LEU A 84 3.75 0.47 -2.82
C LEU A 84 4.27 1.89 -3.06
N PHE A 85 4.21 2.35 -4.32
CA PHE A 85 4.60 3.72 -4.69
C PHE A 85 3.73 4.77 -3.98
N MET A 86 2.40 4.58 -3.89
CA MET A 86 1.51 5.52 -3.19
C MET A 86 1.76 5.54 -1.69
N MET A 87 2.12 4.40 -1.11
CA MET A 87 2.52 4.31 0.30
C MET A 87 3.86 5.02 0.53
N GLU A 88 4.84 4.78 -0.33
CA GLU A 88 6.15 5.44 -0.30
C GLU A 88 6.01 6.96 -0.41
N ASP A 89 5.25 7.45 -1.39
CA ASP A 89 5.00 8.88 -1.58
C ASP A 89 4.39 9.52 -0.32
N ALA A 90 3.44 8.85 0.32
CA ALA A 90 2.84 9.31 1.57
C ALA A 90 3.83 9.29 2.74
N MET A 91 4.69 8.28 2.84
CA MET A 91 5.75 8.20 3.85
C MET A 91 6.76 9.33 3.66
N GLN A 92 7.23 9.54 2.43
CA GLN A 92 8.16 10.59 2.07
C GLN A 92 7.56 11.99 2.35
N ALA A 93 6.31 12.23 1.96
CA ALA A 93 5.63 13.49 2.23
C ALA A 93 5.51 13.76 3.73
N CYS A 94 5.11 12.76 4.50
CA CYS A 94 4.96 12.88 5.95
C CYS A 94 6.30 13.06 6.67
N GLN A 95 7.34 12.33 6.25
CA GLN A 95 8.68 12.38 6.85
C GLN A 95 9.37 13.70 6.58
N ASN A 96 9.21 14.24 5.39
CA ASN A 96 9.92 15.40 4.89
C ASN A 96 9.09 16.69 4.94
N ASP A 97 7.98 16.69 5.67
CA ASP A 97 7.13 17.88 5.85
C ASP A 97 7.95 19.04 6.47
N GLY A 98 8.01 20.14 5.74
CA GLY A 98 8.84 21.31 6.12
C GLY A 98 10.35 21.18 5.92
N VAL A 99 10.83 20.08 5.34
CA VAL A 99 12.26 19.83 5.10
C VAL A 99 12.63 20.17 3.65
N SER A 100 13.75 20.90 3.46
CA SER A 100 14.27 21.19 2.13
C SER A 100 14.69 19.91 1.40
N ARG A 101 14.51 19.87 0.08
CA ARG A 101 14.76 18.68 -0.77
C ARG A 101 16.14 18.05 -0.60
N ASP A 102 17.17 18.87 -0.41
CA ASP A 102 18.56 18.46 -0.20
C ASP A 102 18.81 17.76 1.16
N LYS A 103 17.85 17.85 2.06
CA LYS A 103 17.91 17.26 3.41
C LYS A 103 16.87 16.18 3.64
N GLN A 104 16.17 15.78 2.59
CA GLN A 104 15.16 14.71 2.69
C GLN A 104 15.83 13.38 2.97
N ILE A 105 15.26 12.65 3.91
CA ILE A 105 15.75 11.34 4.33
C ILE A 105 14.87 10.27 3.71
N PRO A 106 15.41 9.33 2.93
CA PRO A 106 14.62 8.30 2.30
C PRO A 106 14.11 7.28 3.34
N VAL A 107 12.82 7.00 3.26
CA VAL A 107 12.18 5.90 3.98
C VAL A 107 11.41 5.10 2.96
N ASP A 108 11.89 3.90 2.65
CA ASP A 108 11.39 3.09 1.53
C ASP A 108 10.58 1.91 2.05
N PRO A 109 9.32 1.73 1.61
CA PRO A 109 8.58 0.50 1.87
C PRO A 109 9.11 -0.61 0.97
N VAL A 110 9.48 -1.75 1.56
CA VAL A 110 9.97 -2.93 0.85
C VAL A 110 8.99 -4.06 1.03
N LEU A 111 8.47 -4.57 -0.08
CA LEU A 111 7.56 -5.71 -0.06
C LEU A 111 8.34 -6.96 0.35
N ILE A 112 7.85 -7.64 1.35
CA ILE A 112 8.34 -8.95 1.79
C ILE A 112 7.21 -9.98 1.67
N GLN A 113 7.57 -11.23 1.45
CA GLN A 113 6.64 -12.35 1.41
C GLN A 113 6.81 -13.20 2.67
N ASP A 114 5.68 -13.68 3.20
CA ASP A 114 5.65 -14.56 4.38
C ASP A 114 6.38 -14.00 5.63
N GLY A 115 6.51 -12.68 5.73
CA GLY A 115 7.22 -12.02 6.83
C GLY A 115 6.76 -12.45 8.23
N PRO A 116 5.45 -12.47 8.53
CA PRO A 116 4.93 -12.93 9.82
C PRO A 116 5.24 -14.39 10.11
N LEU A 117 5.20 -15.26 9.11
CA LEU A 117 5.50 -16.69 9.26
C LEU A 117 6.98 -16.91 9.57
N VAL A 118 7.86 -16.27 8.79
CA VAL A 118 9.31 -16.33 9.01
C VAL A 118 9.67 -15.73 10.37
N GLY A 119 9.10 -14.56 10.70
CA GLY A 119 9.33 -13.91 11.99
C GLY A 119 8.90 -14.78 13.18
N ALA A 120 7.74 -15.42 13.09
CA ALA A 120 7.26 -16.35 14.13
C ALA A 120 8.17 -17.57 14.27
N ALA A 121 8.65 -18.14 13.16
CA ALA A 121 9.58 -19.27 13.17
C ALA A 121 10.91 -18.90 13.81
N VAL A 122 11.47 -17.73 13.50
CA VAL A 122 12.70 -17.22 14.10
C VAL A 122 12.51 -16.99 15.62
N ALA A 123 11.41 -16.33 16.02
CA ALA A 123 11.11 -16.10 17.43
C ALA A 123 10.97 -17.40 18.20
N ALA A 124 10.30 -18.41 17.65
CA ALA A 124 10.19 -19.73 18.26
C ALA A 124 11.54 -20.44 18.40
N ALA A 125 12.40 -20.32 17.40
CA ALA A 125 13.75 -20.90 17.44
C ALA A 125 14.68 -20.23 18.48
N MET A 126 14.47 -18.93 18.72
CA MET A 126 15.26 -18.17 19.72
C MET A 126 14.75 -18.38 21.19
N ALA A 127 13.54 -18.90 21.35
CA ALA A 127 12.96 -19.14 22.67
C ALA A 127 13.44 -20.45 23.36
N HIS A 128 14.28 -21.22 22.69
CA HIS A 128 14.93 -22.44 23.15
C HIS A 128 16.43 -22.19 23.38
#